data_e5a291cf78903c1c4fa91e12a48d7ca4
#
_entry.id   e5a291cf78903c1c4fa91e12a48d7ca4
#
_cell.length_a   1.000
_cell.length_b   1.000
_cell.length_c   1.000
_cell.angle_alpha   90.00
_cell.angle_beta   90.00
_cell.angle_gamma   90.00
#
_symmetry.space_group_name_H-M   'P 1'
#
loop_
_entity.id
_entity.type
_entity.pdbx_description
1 polymer ?
#
loop_
_entity_poly.entity_id
_entity_poly.type
_entity_poly.pdbx_seq_one_letter_code
_entity_poly.pdbx_strand_id
1 'polypeptide(L)'
;MMKTNVAEILKSGTTLQEVIIKGWVRTFRSNRFIALNDGSTINNIQCVIDFENTPEDTLKRITTGAAIAIKGTLAESQGKGQSVEIQVSKIEILGDSNPDEYPIQPKKHSFEFLRENAHLRVRTNTFSAVMRVRSKLSFAVHKYFQDNGFNYVNTPIVTGSDAEGAGEMFRVTSFEDNKAPVTEDGKIDYSKDFFGKETNLTVSGQLEAEAYAMALGKVYTFGPTFRAENSNTTRHLAEFWMIEPEVAFMDLDGNMDLAEDFIKSVLTYVLDHCKEDLAFLDARLTQEEKTKPQLQRSDMSLLEKLKFVAENNFKRVSYTEAIDILRNSKPNKKKKFQYPINEWGADLQSEHERFLVEKHFKCPVILFDYPADIKAFYMRLNEDGKTVRAMDVLFPGIGEMVGGAQREERYDVLVAKMKAMNIDEKELWWYLDLRKFGTAVHSGFGLGFERLVQFTTGMGNIRDVIPFPRTPQNADF
;
A
#
# COMPACT_ATOMS: atom_id res chain seq x y z
N MET A 1 -6.04 39.49 -2.57
CA MET A 1 -5.61 38.68 -1.40
C MET A 1 -5.59 37.24 -1.82
N MET A 2 -4.40 36.65 -1.99
CA MET A 2 -4.32 35.23 -2.42
C MET A 2 -4.70 34.30 -1.26
N LYS A 3 -5.58 33.33 -1.52
CA LYS A 3 -5.69 32.13 -0.68
C LYS A 3 -4.42 31.31 -0.94
N THR A 4 -3.52 31.27 0.01
CA THR A 4 -2.29 30.48 -0.07
C THR A 4 -2.31 29.42 1.03
N ASN A 5 -1.58 28.33 0.84
CA ASN A 5 -1.44 27.29 1.86
C ASN A 5 -0.08 27.39 2.58
N VAL A 6 0.04 26.69 3.70
CA VAL A 6 1.25 26.72 4.53
C VAL A 6 2.48 26.27 3.75
N ALA A 7 2.35 25.22 2.92
CA ALA A 7 3.47 24.70 2.12
C ALA A 7 4.01 25.76 1.14
N GLU A 8 3.12 26.49 0.47
CA GLU A 8 3.51 27.57 -0.47
C GLU A 8 4.19 28.72 0.25
N ILE A 9 3.68 29.14 1.41
CA ILE A 9 4.28 30.20 2.23
C ILE A 9 5.70 29.82 2.65
N LEU A 10 5.86 28.63 3.24
CA LEU A 10 7.17 28.16 3.71
C LEU A 10 8.17 27.98 2.58
N LYS A 11 7.70 27.58 1.39
CA LYS A 11 8.55 27.43 0.20
C LYS A 11 8.97 28.78 -0.39
N SER A 12 8.07 29.76 -0.42
CA SER A 12 8.36 31.08 -1.02
C SER A 12 9.32 31.90 -0.17
N GLY A 13 9.23 31.79 1.16
CA GLY A 13 10.00 32.58 2.09
C GLY A 13 9.79 34.12 1.98
N THR A 14 8.74 34.55 1.26
CA THR A 14 8.46 35.95 0.97
C THR A 14 7.97 36.64 2.23
N THR A 15 8.49 37.82 2.52
CA THR A 15 8.10 38.68 3.66
C THR A 15 7.27 39.88 3.18
N LEU A 16 6.66 40.59 4.14
CA LEU A 16 5.87 41.84 3.92
C LEU A 16 4.59 41.61 3.07
N GLN A 17 4.16 40.40 2.86
CA GLN A 17 2.93 40.09 2.13
C GLN A 17 1.77 39.84 3.12
N GLU A 18 0.61 40.47 2.87
CA GLU A 18 -0.63 40.13 3.56
C GLU A 18 -1.16 38.78 3.09
N VAL A 19 -1.47 37.87 4.05
CA VAL A 19 -1.98 36.55 3.81
C VAL A 19 -3.23 36.27 4.64
N ILE A 20 -4.09 35.39 4.12
CA ILE A 20 -5.15 34.76 4.88
C ILE A 20 -4.94 33.25 4.77
N ILE A 21 -4.76 32.60 5.91
CA ILE A 21 -4.66 31.14 6.00
C ILE A 21 -5.75 30.60 6.93
N LYS A 22 -6.15 29.34 6.66
CA LYS A 22 -7.08 28.59 7.51
C LYS A 22 -6.44 27.26 7.86
N GLY A 23 -6.62 26.80 9.08
CA GLY A 23 -6.04 25.53 9.50
C GLY A 23 -6.44 25.17 10.93
N TRP A 24 -5.81 24.15 11.43
CA TRP A 24 -6.00 23.64 12.77
C TRP A 24 -4.83 24.00 13.67
N VAL A 25 -5.17 24.43 14.89
CA VAL A 25 -4.18 24.72 15.94
C VAL A 25 -3.51 23.42 16.37
N ARG A 26 -2.20 23.36 16.25
CA ARG A 26 -1.39 22.23 16.74
C ARG A 26 -0.93 22.47 18.17
N THR A 27 -0.47 23.67 18.46
CA THR A 27 -0.13 24.14 19.81
C THR A 27 -0.36 25.63 19.93
N PHE A 28 -0.71 26.09 21.15
CA PHE A 28 -0.76 27.48 21.51
C PHE A 28 0.10 27.70 22.77
N ARG A 29 1.12 28.53 22.69
CA ARG A 29 2.12 28.71 23.74
C ARG A 29 2.23 30.15 24.17
N SER A 30 2.38 30.35 25.50
CA SER A 30 2.63 31.67 26.09
C SER A 30 1.59 32.73 25.69
N ASN A 31 0.36 32.33 25.36
CA ASN A 31 -0.70 33.17 24.81
C ASN A 31 -0.27 34.05 23.63
N ARG A 32 0.80 33.67 22.92
CA ARG A 32 1.42 34.47 21.87
C ARG A 32 1.71 33.68 20.60
N PHE A 33 2.09 32.42 20.71
CA PHE A 33 2.60 31.64 19.58
C PHE A 33 1.65 30.49 19.21
N ILE A 34 0.99 30.61 18.08
CA ILE A 34 0.14 29.55 17.52
C ILE A 34 0.96 28.81 16.46
N ALA A 35 1.07 27.48 16.61
CA ALA A 35 1.51 26.61 15.52
C ALA A 35 0.27 26.16 14.73
N LEU A 36 0.13 26.63 13.50
CA LEU A 36 -1.00 26.34 12.62
C LEU A 36 -0.59 25.40 11.52
N ASN A 37 -1.44 24.39 11.23
CA ASN A 37 -1.27 23.45 10.13
C ASN A 37 -2.56 23.34 9.31
N ASP A 38 -2.46 23.39 8.00
CA ASP A 38 -3.57 23.30 7.06
C ASP A 38 -3.62 21.95 6.31
N GLY A 39 -2.71 21.02 6.65
CA GLY A 39 -2.59 19.69 6.01
C GLY A 39 -1.71 19.67 4.76
N SER A 40 -1.32 20.81 4.20
CA SER A 40 -0.54 20.89 2.95
C SER A 40 0.92 20.42 3.10
N THR A 41 1.46 20.47 4.32
CA THR A 41 2.82 20.03 4.66
C THR A 41 2.86 19.43 6.06
N ILE A 42 3.94 18.72 6.39
CA ILE A 42 4.19 18.25 7.75
C ILE A 42 4.55 19.39 8.70
N ASN A 43 5.10 20.48 8.17
CA ASN A 43 5.54 21.62 8.93
C ASN A 43 4.34 22.51 9.32
N ASN A 44 4.47 23.18 10.47
CA ASN A 44 3.50 24.17 10.90
C ASN A 44 4.04 25.57 10.57
N ILE A 45 3.14 26.54 10.36
CA ILE A 45 3.53 27.94 10.35
C ILE A 45 3.29 28.54 11.73
N GLN A 46 4.25 29.29 12.23
CA GLN A 46 4.08 30.06 13.46
C GLN A 46 3.29 31.33 13.18
N CYS A 47 2.25 31.57 13.98
CA CYS A 47 1.51 32.82 13.96
C CYS A 47 1.70 33.49 15.30
N VAL A 48 2.16 34.75 15.26
CA VAL A 48 2.47 35.56 16.45
C VAL A 48 1.34 36.53 16.66
N ILE A 49 0.68 36.43 17.81
CA ILE A 49 -0.44 37.29 18.18
C ILE A 49 -0.01 38.36 19.21
N ASP A 50 -0.66 39.47 19.12
CA ASP A 50 -0.63 40.47 20.19
C ASP A 50 -1.72 40.13 21.22
N PHE A 51 -1.30 39.48 22.31
CA PHE A 51 -2.25 38.95 23.29
C PHE A 51 -2.89 40.08 24.13
N GLU A 52 -2.23 41.24 24.26
CA GLU A 52 -2.77 42.39 24.99
C GLU A 52 -3.95 43.03 24.26
N ASN A 53 -3.94 42.98 22.92
CA ASN A 53 -4.98 43.51 22.06
C ASN A 53 -5.94 42.43 21.51
N THR A 54 -5.79 41.17 21.93
CA THR A 54 -6.69 40.08 21.51
C THR A 54 -7.73 39.81 22.61
N PRO A 55 -9.05 39.78 22.30
CA PRO A 55 -10.08 39.54 23.29
C PRO A 55 -9.85 38.23 24.05
N GLU A 56 -10.01 38.25 25.37
CA GLU A 56 -9.79 37.07 26.25
C GLU A 56 -10.64 35.86 25.83
N ASP A 57 -11.90 36.11 25.40
CA ASP A 57 -12.77 35.03 24.90
C ASP A 57 -12.25 34.39 23.65
N THR A 58 -11.54 35.13 22.77
CA THR A 58 -10.87 34.56 21.59
C THR A 58 -9.67 33.74 22.03
N LEU A 59 -8.86 34.22 22.96
CA LEU A 59 -7.67 33.51 23.46
C LEU A 59 -8.06 32.16 24.08
N LYS A 60 -9.14 32.09 24.87
CA LYS A 60 -9.63 30.86 25.49
C LYS A 60 -10.07 29.79 24.47
N ARG A 61 -10.48 30.21 23.27
CA ARG A 61 -10.94 29.32 22.20
C ARG A 61 -9.82 28.84 21.27
N ILE A 62 -8.59 29.36 21.41
CA ILE A 62 -7.41 28.89 20.66
C ILE A 62 -6.86 27.65 21.35
N THR A 63 -7.55 26.51 21.20
CA THR A 63 -7.19 25.23 21.79
C THR A 63 -6.63 24.26 20.76
N THR A 64 -5.90 23.24 21.18
CA THR A 64 -5.41 22.19 20.27
C THR A 64 -6.57 21.56 19.52
N GLY A 65 -6.47 21.52 18.19
CA GLY A 65 -7.52 20.97 17.31
C GLY A 65 -8.56 21.99 16.87
N ALA A 66 -8.63 23.18 17.44
CA ALA A 66 -9.53 24.25 17.00
C ALA A 66 -9.21 24.65 15.54
N ALA A 67 -10.26 24.88 14.75
CA ALA A 67 -10.15 25.38 13.38
C ALA A 67 -10.20 26.91 13.40
N ILE A 68 -9.20 27.58 12.84
CA ILE A 68 -9.12 29.06 12.86
C ILE A 68 -8.74 29.61 11.48
N ALA A 69 -9.18 30.84 11.22
CA ALA A 69 -8.67 31.65 10.13
C ALA A 69 -7.81 32.77 10.69
N ILE A 70 -6.66 32.97 10.08
CA ILE A 70 -5.70 34.00 10.46
C ILE A 70 -5.47 34.92 9.27
N LYS A 71 -5.64 36.24 9.51
CA LYS A 71 -5.17 37.29 8.63
C LYS A 71 -3.94 37.96 9.28
N GLY A 72 -2.89 38.20 8.50
CA GLY A 72 -1.69 38.81 9.00
C GLY A 72 -0.66 39.09 7.91
N THR A 73 0.49 39.60 8.33
CA THR A 73 1.61 39.93 7.44
C THR A 73 2.75 38.94 7.66
N LEU A 74 3.33 38.44 6.60
CA LEU A 74 4.51 37.56 6.64
C LEU A 74 5.73 38.37 7.06
N ALA A 75 6.43 37.93 8.08
CA ALA A 75 7.66 38.49 8.60
C ALA A 75 8.76 37.43 8.65
N GLU A 76 10.02 37.86 8.68
CA GLU A 76 11.14 36.95 8.95
C GLU A 76 10.99 36.39 10.36
N SER A 77 11.13 35.08 10.50
CA SER A 77 11.00 34.44 11.80
C SER A 77 12.28 34.61 12.63
N GLN A 78 12.12 35.02 13.87
CA GLN A 78 13.21 35.08 14.85
C GLN A 78 13.45 33.72 15.54
N GLY A 79 12.56 32.77 15.30
CA GLY A 79 12.63 31.41 15.89
C GLY A 79 13.51 30.46 15.07
N LYS A 80 14.14 29.49 15.76
CA LYS A 80 14.86 28.41 15.07
C LYS A 80 13.88 27.45 14.39
N GLY A 81 14.16 27.08 13.13
CA GLY A 81 13.47 26.00 12.43
C GLY A 81 12.44 26.44 11.38
N GLN A 82 12.22 27.74 11.19
CA GLN A 82 11.40 28.28 10.09
C GLN A 82 11.94 29.62 9.63
N SER A 83 11.78 29.95 8.34
CA SER A 83 12.27 31.20 7.74
C SER A 83 11.29 32.36 7.93
N VAL A 84 10.00 32.07 7.93
CA VAL A 84 8.93 33.08 8.01
C VAL A 84 7.90 32.71 9.07
N GLU A 85 7.26 33.76 9.61
CA GLU A 85 6.13 33.66 10.53
C GLU A 85 5.05 34.68 10.15
N ILE A 86 3.83 34.52 10.67
CA ILE A 86 2.73 35.47 10.44
C ILE A 86 2.56 36.35 11.65
N GLN A 87 2.76 37.67 11.46
CA GLN A 87 2.34 38.69 12.42
C GLN A 87 0.83 38.89 12.26
N VAL A 88 0.07 38.46 13.25
CA VAL A 88 -1.38 38.34 13.16
C VAL A 88 -2.06 39.69 13.35
N SER A 89 -2.95 40.05 12.43
CA SER A 89 -3.80 41.24 12.56
C SER A 89 -5.25 40.90 12.93
N LYS A 90 -5.73 39.70 12.58
CA LYS A 90 -7.09 39.23 12.90
C LYS A 90 -7.14 37.71 13.01
N ILE A 91 -7.88 37.24 14.02
CA ILE A 91 -8.22 35.81 14.21
C ILE A 91 -9.73 35.65 14.16
N GLU A 92 -10.18 34.61 13.51
CA GLU A 92 -11.56 34.14 13.48
C GLU A 92 -11.60 32.67 13.87
N ILE A 93 -12.36 32.33 14.89
CA ILE A 93 -12.59 30.93 15.27
C ILE A 93 -13.67 30.35 14.35
N LEU A 94 -13.31 29.34 13.57
CA LEU A 94 -14.18 28.66 12.63
C LEU A 94 -14.87 27.45 13.26
N GLY A 95 -14.18 26.80 14.22
CA GLY A 95 -14.70 25.66 14.95
C GLY A 95 -13.93 25.43 16.23
N ASP A 96 -14.63 25.30 17.32
CA ASP A 96 -14.06 25.05 18.63
C ASP A 96 -13.58 23.60 18.78
N SER A 97 -12.64 23.39 19.69
CA SER A 97 -12.20 22.05 20.12
C SER A 97 -12.12 22.06 21.64
N ASN A 98 -13.00 21.29 22.29
CA ASN A 98 -12.96 21.15 23.75
C ASN A 98 -11.68 20.38 24.15
N PRO A 99 -10.74 21.00 24.89
CA PRO A 99 -9.48 20.36 25.25
C PRO A 99 -9.65 19.15 26.18
N ASP A 100 -10.74 19.09 26.96
CA ASP A 100 -11.00 17.97 27.87
C ASP A 100 -11.53 16.71 27.14
N GLU A 101 -12.15 16.89 25.98
CA GLU A 101 -12.74 15.83 25.18
C GLU A 101 -11.87 15.44 23.97
N TYR A 102 -11.04 16.35 23.48
CA TYR A 102 -10.24 16.10 22.27
C TYR A 102 -9.17 15.02 22.51
N PRO A 103 -9.24 13.84 21.87
CA PRO A 103 -8.39 12.70 22.23
C PRO A 103 -6.95 12.84 21.75
N ILE A 104 -6.71 13.60 20.65
CA ILE A 104 -5.37 13.74 20.04
C ILE A 104 -4.60 14.90 20.70
N GLN A 105 -4.21 14.71 21.93
CA GLN A 105 -3.41 15.69 22.69
C GLN A 105 -1.99 15.79 22.17
N PRO A 106 -1.25 16.91 22.39
CA PRO A 106 0.14 17.12 21.98
C PRO A 106 1.12 16.29 22.83
N LYS A 107 0.94 14.96 22.82
CA LYS A 107 1.77 13.96 23.50
C LYS A 107 1.97 12.73 22.62
N LYS A 108 2.86 11.83 22.99
CA LYS A 108 3.03 10.54 22.28
C LYS A 108 1.82 9.64 22.57
N HIS A 109 1.19 9.14 21.51
CA HIS A 109 0.12 8.15 21.57
C HIS A 109 0.62 6.79 21.05
N SER A 110 0.06 5.71 21.57
CA SER A 110 0.28 4.36 21.00
C SER A 110 -0.45 4.22 19.67
N PHE A 111 0.02 3.31 18.82
CA PHE A 111 -0.68 3.05 17.55
C PHE A 111 -2.01 2.35 17.76
N GLU A 112 -2.16 1.56 18.82
CA GLU A 112 -3.43 0.94 19.22
C GLU A 112 -4.48 2.01 19.51
N PHE A 113 -4.18 2.97 20.37
CA PHE A 113 -5.05 4.12 20.66
C PHE A 113 -5.40 4.92 19.39
N LEU A 114 -4.44 5.10 18.49
CA LEU A 114 -4.68 5.82 17.23
C LEU A 114 -5.53 5.01 16.24
N ARG A 115 -5.54 3.67 16.30
CA ARG A 115 -6.47 2.84 15.52
C ARG A 115 -7.89 2.93 16.05
N GLU A 116 -8.08 2.97 17.36
CA GLU A 116 -9.40 3.21 18.00
C GLU A 116 -9.95 4.60 17.67
N ASN A 117 -9.08 5.56 17.35
CA ASN A 117 -9.42 6.91 16.95
C ASN A 117 -9.09 7.17 15.46
N ALA A 118 -9.38 6.21 14.57
CA ALA A 118 -8.96 6.26 13.17
C ALA A 118 -9.42 7.52 12.44
N HIS A 119 -10.62 8.04 12.73
CA HIS A 119 -11.19 9.27 12.16
C HIS A 119 -10.42 10.55 12.55
N LEU A 120 -9.65 10.54 13.65
CA LEU A 120 -8.85 11.69 14.10
C LEU A 120 -7.34 11.46 13.97
N ARG A 121 -6.87 10.21 13.83
CA ARG A 121 -5.43 9.91 13.83
C ARG A 121 -4.65 10.63 12.74
N VAL A 122 -5.29 10.95 11.61
CA VAL A 122 -4.68 11.73 10.52
C VAL A 122 -4.26 13.13 10.94
N ARG A 123 -4.79 13.65 12.04
CA ARG A 123 -4.35 14.92 12.64
C ARG A 123 -2.97 14.81 13.34
N THR A 124 -2.40 13.61 13.52
CA THR A 124 -1.03 13.44 13.98
C THR A 124 -0.03 13.61 12.83
N ASN A 125 1.21 14.01 13.14
CA ASN A 125 2.26 14.16 12.12
C ASN A 125 2.55 12.84 11.41
N THR A 126 2.60 11.73 12.14
CA THR A 126 2.88 10.41 11.56
C THR A 126 1.84 10.02 10.53
N PHE A 127 0.55 10.07 10.89
CA PHE A 127 -0.50 9.64 9.96
C PHE A 127 -0.75 10.63 8.83
N SER A 128 -0.58 11.93 9.06
CA SER A 128 -0.66 12.90 7.97
C SER A 128 0.49 12.72 6.95
N ALA A 129 1.71 12.42 7.42
CA ALA A 129 2.84 12.10 6.54
C ALA A 129 2.58 10.82 5.74
N VAL A 130 2.15 9.74 6.41
CA VAL A 130 1.78 8.47 5.74
C VAL A 130 0.72 8.70 4.65
N MET A 131 -0.34 9.47 4.94
CA MET A 131 -1.41 9.71 3.97
C MET A 131 -0.97 10.59 2.79
N ARG A 132 -0.08 11.57 3.00
CA ARG A 132 0.51 12.34 1.88
C ARG A 132 1.42 11.47 1.01
N VAL A 133 2.26 10.63 1.61
CA VAL A 133 3.09 9.65 0.87
C VAL A 133 2.19 8.68 0.10
N ARG A 134 1.15 8.12 0.74
CA ARG A 134 0.16 7.24 0.07
C ARG A 134 -0.47 7.92 -1.15
N SER A 135 -0.90 9.17 -1.00
CA SER A 135 -1.50 9.94 -2.10
C SER A 135 -0.52 10.14 -3.27
N LYS A 136 0.74 10.45 -2.98
CA LYS A 136 1.78 10.62 -4.02
C LYS A 136 2.16 9.31 -4.69
N LEU A 137 2.22 8.21 -3.93
CA LEU A 137 2.41 6.87 -4.50
C LEU A 137 1.27 6.49 -5.45
N SER A 138 0.01 6.71 -5.05
CA SER A 138 -1.15 6.43 -5.90
C SER A 138 -1.06 7.20 -7.24
N PHE A 139 -0.70 8.48 -7.18
CA PHE A 139 -0.48 9.27 -8.39
C PHE A 139 0.70 8.74 -9.21
N ALA A 140 1.81 8.36 -8.58
CA ALA A 140 2.99 7.83 -9.26
C ALA A 140 2.68 6.52 -10.02
N VAL A 141 1.84 5.65 -9.44
CA VAL A 141 1.35 4.43 -10.10
C VAL A 141 0.62 4.77 -11.40
N HIS A 142 -0.39 5.64 -11.33
CA HIS A 142 -1.12 6.04 -12.52
C HIS A 142 -0.22 6.74 -13.55
N LYS A 143 0.64 7.63 -13.08
CA LYS A 143 1.59 8.35 -13.95
C LYS A 143 2.50 7.38 -14.70
N TYR A 144 3.09 6.41 -14.02
CA TYR A 144 3.99 5.43 -14.65
C TYR A 144 3.28 4.66 -15.75
N PHE A 145 2.13 4.07 -15.47
CA PHE A 145 1.43 3.26 -16.44
C PHE A 145 0.90 4.09 -17.62
N GLN A 146 0.34 5.27 -17.36
CA GLN A 146 -0.16 6.15 -18.42
C GLN A 146 0.98 6.66 -19.32
N ASP A 147 2.10 7.07 -18.77
CA ASP A 147 3.27 7.54 -19.53
C ASP A 147 3.88 6.40 -20.40
N ASN A 148 3.70 5.13 -19.98
CA ASN A 148 4.17 3.95 -20.72
C ASN A 148 3.10 3.33 -21.65
N GLY A 149 1.98 4.03 -21.88
CA GLY A 149 0.95 3.65 -22.86
C GLY A 149 0.03 2.52 -22.39
N PHE A 150 -0.12 2.34 -21.08
CA PHE A 150 -1.10 1.40 -20.52
C PHE A 150 -2.48 2.04 -20.43
N ASN A 151 -3.51 1.25 -20.65
CA ASN A 151 -4.90 1.62 -20.41
C ASN A 151 -5.33 1.20 -18.99
N TYR A 152 -5.92 2.13 -18.24
CA TYR A 152 -6.51 1.83 -16.94
C TYR A 152 -7.87 1.15 -17.13
N VAL A 153 -8.05 -0.02 -16.53
CA VAL A 153 -9.28 -0.82 -16.61
C VAL A 153 -9.89 -0.98 -15.22
N ASN A 154 -11.18 -0.66 -15.10
CA ASN A 154 -11.96 -0.90 -13.89
C ASN A 154 -12.63 -2.27 -13.99
N THR A 155 -12.08 -3.26 -13.33
CA THR A 155 -12.66 -4.60 -13.24
C THR A 155 -13.77 -4.65 -12.19
N PRO A 156 -14.73 -5.59 -12.30
CA PRO A 156 -15.83 -5.69 -11.35
C PRO A 156 -15.37 -5.96 -9.92
N ILE A 157 -15.97 -5.26 -8.96
CA ILE A 157 -15.77 -5.52 -7.53
C ILE A 157 -16.62 -6.70 -7.08
N VAL A 158 -17.84 -6.85 -7.64
CA VAL A 158 -18.72 -8.01 -7.43
C VAL A 158 -18.50 -8.98 -8.57
N THR A 159 -18.08 -10.20 -8.24
CA THR A 159 -17.76 -11.22 -9.24
C THR A 159 -18.41 -12.57 -8.89
N GLY A 160 -18.70 -13.38 -9.92
CA GLY A 160 -19.06 -14.78 -9.77
C GLY A 160 -17.89 -15.73 -10.01
N SER A 161 -16.66 -15.21 -10.13
CA SER A 161 -15.46 -15.99 -10.43
C SER A 161 -14.45 -15.89 -9.30
N ASP A 162 -13.83 -17.01 -8.91
CA ASP A 162 -12.70 -17.04 -8.00
C ASP A 162 -11.40 -17.07 -8.79
N ALA A 163 -10.66 -15.96 -8.80
CA ALA A 163 -9.42 -15.83 -9.56
C ALA A 163 -8.26 -16.63 -8.96
N GLU A 164 -8.28 -16.93 -7.67
CA GLU A 164 -7.21 -17.65 -6.98
C GLU A 164 -7.53 -19.14 -6.75
N GLY A 165 -8.81 -19.53 -6.89
CA GLY A 165 -9.27 -20.93 -6.78
C GLY A 165 -9.22 -21.52 -5.37
N ALA A 166 -8.97 -20.69 -4.34
CA ALA A 166 -8.88 -21.09 -2.94
C ALA A 166 -9.42 -20.00 -2.01
N GLY A 167 -10.20 -19.06 -2.57
CA GLY A 167 -10.49 -17.79 -1.91
C GLY A 167 -11.50 -17.92 -0.80
N GLU A 168 -11.10 -17.54 0.40
CA GLU A 168 -12.04 -17.10 1.41
C GLU A 168 -12.61 -15.75 0.96
N MET A 169 -13.70 -15.80 0.18
CA MET A 169 -14.35 -14.62 -0.39
C MET A 169 -15.49 -14.13 0.50
N PHE A 170 -15.67 -12.83 0.58
CA PHE A 170 -16.87 -12.24 1.16
C PHE A 170 -18.03 -12.40 0.19
N ARG A 171 -19.11 -13.04 0.63
CA ARG A 171 -20.32 -13.21 -0.18
C ARG A 171 -21.11 -11.91 -0.28
N VAL A 172 -21.63 -11.64 -1.48
CA VAL A 172 -22.56 -10.54 -1.77
C VAL A 172 -23.92 -11.12 -2.08
N THR A 173 -24.94 -10.74 -1.32
CA THR A 173 -26.32 -11.20 -1.50
C THR A 173 -27.30 -10.09 -1.16
N SER A 174 -28.46 -10.09 -1.82
CA SER A 174 -29.60 -9.23 -1.49
C SER A 174 -30.63 -9.91 -0.60
N PHE A 175 -30.42 -11.17 -0.24
CA PHE A 175 -31.33 -11.87 0.68
C PHE A 175 -31.26 -11.27 2.07
N GLU A 176 -32.44 -11.13 2.68
CA GLU A 176 -32.51 -10.82 4.11
C GLU A 176 -32.13 -12.07 4.95
N ASP A 177 -31.57 -11.82 6.13
CA ASP A 177 -31.21 -12.86 7.06
C ASP A 177 -32.37 -13.82 7.33
N ASN A 178 -32.11 -15.14 7.27
CA ASN A 178 -33.06 -16.22 7.49
C ASN A 178 -34.26 -16.30 6.50
N LYS A 179 -34.23 -15.53 5.39
CA LYS A 179 -35.26 -15.58 4.33
C LYS A 179 -34.73 -16.04 2.98
N ALA A 180 -33.48 -16.49 2.92
CA ALA A 180 -32.92 -17.02 1.68
C ALA A 180 -33.70 -18.26 1.23
N PRO A 181 -34.20 -18.29 0.00
CA PRO A 181 -34.83 -19.51 -0.54
C PRO A 181 -33.82 -20.64 -0.61
N VAL A 182 -34.30 -21.85 -0.42
CA VAL A 182 -33.48 -23.05 -0.48
C VAL A 182 -33.92 -23.97 -1.61
N THR A 183 -32.98 -24.70 -2.18
CA THR A 183 -33.19 -25.75 -3.15
C THR A 183 -33.70 -27.03 -2.47
N GLU A 184 -34.08 -28.02 -3.23
CA GLU A 184 -34.57 -29.33 -2.70
C GLU A 184 -33.48 -30.06 -1.86
N ASP A 185 -32.20 -29.81 -2.14
CA ASP A 185 -31.07 -30.36 -1.38
C ASP A 185 -30.66 -29.49 -0.18
N GLY A 186 -31.43 -28.47 0.15
CA GLY A 186 -31.24 -27.63 1.34
C GLY A 186 -30.18 -26.55 1.22
N LYS A 187 -29.64 -26.29 0.02
CA LYS A 187 -28.69 -25.21 -0.23
C LYS A 187 -29.41 -23.92 -0.55
N ILE A 188 -28.75 -22.78 -0.38
CA ILE A 188 -29.30 -21.47 -0.79
C ILE A 188 -29.52 -21.46 -2.31
N ASP A 189 -30.71 -21.08 -2.75
CA ASP A 189 -31.07 -20.94 -4.17
C ASP A 189 -30.72 -19.55 -4.69
N TYR A 190 -29.45 -19.37 -5.08
CA TYR A 190 -28.93 -18.12 -5.62
C TYR A 190 -29.53 -17.73 -6.99
N SER A 191 -30.25 -18.65 -7.68
CA SER A 191 -30.96 -18.28 -8.91
C SER A 191 -32.05 -17.23 -8.67
N LYS A 192 -32.49 -17.06 -7.41
CA LYS A 192 -33.45 -16.07 -6.95
C LYS A 192 -32.83 -14.83 -6.34
N ASP A 193 -31.51 -14.78 -6.22
CA ASP A 193 -30.79 -13.59 -5.74
C ASP A 193 -30.66 -12.54 -6.85
N PHE A 194 -30.22 -11.32 -6.49
CA PHE A 194 -30.14 -10.16 -7.39
C PHE A 194 -29.41 -10.47 -8.72
N PHE A 195 -28.29 -11.17 -8.66
CA PHE A 195 -27.48 -11.50 -9.84
C PHE A 195 -27.87 -12.85 -10.49
N GLY A 196 -28.84 -13.57 -9.95
CA GLY A 196 -29.27 -14.88 -10.45
C GLY A 196 -28.22 -16.00 -10.29
N LYS A 197 -27.18 -15.76 -9.53
CA LYS A 197 -26.11 -16.73 -9.16
C LYS A 197 -25.39 -16.28 -7.91
N GLU A 198 -24.60 -17.19 -7.33
CA GLU A 198 -23.71 -16.83 -6.21
C GLU A 198 -22.67 -15.80 -6.65
N THR A 199 -22.53 -14.72 -5.87
CA THR A 199 -21.55 -13.65 -6.11
C THR A 199 -20.80 -13.28 -4.86
N ASN A 200 -19.59 -12.77 -5.06
CA ASN A 200 -18.65 -12.44 -4.00
C ASN A 200 -17.92 -11.13 -4.29
N LEU A 201 -17.28 -10.55 -3.28
CA LEU A 201 -16.31 -9.47 -3.49
C LEU A 201 -15.03 -10.06 -4.07
N THR A 202 -14.47 -9.38 -5.06
CA THR A 202 -13.30 -9.85 -5.81
C THR A 202 -12.03 -9.96 -4.95
N VAL A 203 -11.21 -10.96 -5.22
CA VAL A 203 -9.86 -11.12 -4.64
C VAL A 203 -8.75 -10.59 -5.55
N SER A 204 -9.06 -10.35 -6.85
CA SER A 204 -8.14 -9.84 -7.89
C SER A 204 -8.91 -9.44 -9.13
N GLY A 205 -8.44 -8.42 -9.84
CA GLY A 205 -8.96 -8.03 -11.16
C GLY A 205 -8.18 -8.67 -12.33
N GLN A 206 -7.28 -9.61 -12.06
CA GLN A 206 -6.35 -10.16 -13.05
C GLN A 206 -7.07 -10.81 -14.24
N LEU A 207 -8.00 -11.72 -13.98
CA LEU A 207 -8.62 -12.54 -15.06
C LEU A 207 -9.38 -11.65 -16.06
N GLU A 208 -10.10 -10.66 -15.55
CA GLU A 208 -10.83 -9.70 -16.39
C GLU A 208 -9.84 -8.74 -17.10
N ALA A 209 -8.73 -8.37 -16.45
CA ALA A 209 -7.68 -7.55 -17.07
C ALA A 209 -6.99 -8.30 -18.22
N GLU A 210 -6.76 -9.62 -18.10
CA GLU A 210 -6.22 -10.45 -19.20
C GLU A 210 -7.12 -10.37 -20.46
N ALA A 211 -8.46 -10.39 -20.28
CA ALA A 211 -9.39 -10.24 -21.40
C ALA A 211 -9.20 -8.92 -22.14
N TYR A 212 -8.99 -7.84 -21.41
CA TYR A 212 -8.75 -6.52 -22.00
C TYR A 212 -7.33 -6.37 -22.59
N ALA A 213 -6.33 -7.02 -21.99
CA ALA A 213 -4.98 -7.06 -22.53
C ALA A 213 -4.94 -7.72 -23.91
N MET A 214 -5.76 -8.77 -24.14
CA MET A 214 -5.89 -9.44 -25.44
C MET A 214 -6.46 -8.56 -26.54
N ALA A 215 -6.93 -7.36 -26.25
CA ALA A 215 -7.44 -6.40 -27.22
C ALA A 215 -6.68 -5.07 -27.21
N LEU A 216 -6.31 -4.58 -26.01
CA LEU A 216 -5.67 -3.27 -25.81
C LEU A 216 -4.14 -3.35 -25.68
N GLY A 217 -3.58 -4.55 -25.61
CA GLY A 217 -2.15 -4.83 -25.52
C GLY A 217 -1.56 -4.61 -24.14
N LYS A 218 -1.68 -3.42 -23.57
CA LYS A 218 -1.18 -3.06 -22.24
C LYS A 218 -2.29 -2.47 -21.40
N VAL A 219 -2.63 -3.13 -20.29
CA VAL A 219 -3.65 -2.66 -19.36
C VAL A 219 -3.14 -2.77 -17.93
N TYR A 220 -3.76 -2.03 -17.02
CA TYR A 220 -3.58 -2.23 -15.59
C TYR A 220 -4.87 -1.97 -14.84
N THR A 221 -5.05 -2.69 -13.73
CA THR A 221 -6.04 -2.37 -12.71
C THR A 221 -5.35 -1.68 -11.53
N PHE A 222 -6.07 -0.81 -10.86
CA PHE A 222 -5.69 -0.30 -9.55
C PHE A 222 -6.98 -0.11 -8.78
N GLY A 223 -7.38 -1.14 -8.06
CA GLY A 223 -8.70 -1.25 -7.48
C GLY A 223 -8.74 -2.00 -6.14
N PRO A 224 -9.86 -1.89 -5.42
CA PRO A 224 -10.07 -2.59 -4.16
C PRO A 224 -10.19 -4.10 -4.39
N THR A 225 -9.60 -4.86 -3.48
CA THR A 225 -9.68 -6.33 -3.39
C THR A 225 -9.97 -6.75 -1.96
N PHE A 226 -10.56 -7.93 -1.79
CA PHE A 226 -11.11 -8.37 -0.52
C PHE A 226 -10.72 -9.83 -0.26
N ARG A 227 -10.29 -10.12 0.98
CA ARG A 227 -10.01 -11.49 1.41
C ARG A 227 -10.59 -11.72 2.79
N ALA A 228 -11.44 -12.75 2.93
CA ALA A 228 -12.11 -13.09 4.18
C ALA A 228 -11.24 -13.96 5.11
N GLU A 229 -9.93 -14.00 4.87
CA GLU A 229 -8.99 -14.76 5.68
C GLU A 229 -9.03 -14.32 7.16
N ASN A 230 -9.20 -15.29 8.06
CA ASN A 230 -9.12 -15.03 9.50
C ASN A 230 -7.67 -14.88 9.96
N SER A 231 -6.96 -13.92 9.37
CA SER A 231 -5.55 -13.65 9.65
C SER A 231 -5.38 -12.32 10.38
N ASN A 232 -4.83 -12.37 11.58
CA ASN A 232 -4.63 -11.21 12.45
C ASN A 232 -3.15 -10.82 12.56
N THR A 233 -2.44 -10.72 11.42
CA THR A 233 -1.03 -10.36 11.37
C THR A 233 -0.83 -8.87 11.06
N THR A 234 0.42 -8.42 11.12
CA THR A 234 0.80 -7.04 10.75
C THR A 234 0.83 -6.78 9.24
N ARG A 235 0.52 -7.79 8.42
CA ARG A 235 0.63 -7.77 6.95
C ARG A 235 -0.67 -8.08 6.22
N HIS A 236 -1.79 -8.35 6.95
CA HIS A 236 -3.07 -8.72 6.35
C HIS A 236 -4.16 -7.70 6.66
N LEU A 237 -4.95 -7.42 5.65
CA LEU A 237 -6.18 -6.63 5.68
C LEU A 237 -7.25 -7.42 4.95
N ALA A 238 -8.51 -7.27 5.37
CA ALA A 238 -9.66 -7.86 4.66
C ALA A 238 -10.06 -7.06 3.42
N GLU A 239 -9.70 -5.77 3.38
CA GLU A 239 -9.88 -4.86 2.25
C GLU A 239 -8.58 -4.11 1.99
N PHE A 240 -8.07 -4.15 0.78
CA PHE A 240 -6.84 -3.49 0.34
C PHE A 240 -6.90 -3.20 -1.15
N TRP A 241 -5.89 -2.54 -1.70
CA TRP A 241 -5.83 -2.19 -3.12
C TRP A 241 -4.74 -2.97 -3.83
N MET A 242 -5.06 -3.50 -5.01
CA MET A 242 -4.09 -4.18 -5.87
C MET A 242 -3.76 -3.34 -7.10
N ILE A 243 -2.50 -3.39 -7.50
CA ILE A 243 -1.97 -2.86 -8.75
C ILE A 243 -1.64 -4.08 -9.61
N GLU A 244 -2.33 -4.26 -10.74
CA GLU A 244 -2.24 -5.48 -11.53
C GLU A 244 -2.15 -5.14 -13.02
N PRO A 245 -0.93 -4.92 -13.57
CA PRO A 245 -0.73 -4.79 -15.01
C PRO A 245 -0.80 -6.16 -15.69
N GLU A 246 -1.37 -6.19 -16.90
CA GLU A 246 -1.38 -7.33 -17.81
C GLU A 246 -0.96 -6.86 -19.21
N VAL A 247 -0.03 -7.58 -19.84
CA VAL A 247 0.58 -7.18 -21.11
C VAL A 247 0.59 -8.34 -22.09
N ALA A 248 -0.05 -8.14 -23.25
CA ALA A 248 -0.01 -9.09 -24.35
C ALA A 248 1.34 -9.03 -25.09
N PHE A 249 1.74 -10.17 -25.67
CA PHE A 249 2.99 -10.35 -26.39
C PHE A 249 4.25 -10.16 -25.53
N MET A 250 4.13 -10.37 -24.23
CA MET A 250 5.22 -10.27 -23.26
C MET A 250 5.39 -11.59 -22.51
N ASP A 251 6.62 -12.07 -22.48
CA ASP A 251 7.00 -13.25 -21.71
C ASP A 251 7.40 -12.91 -20.27
N LEU A 252 7.90 -13.91 -19.52
CA LEU A 252 8.32 -13.72 -18.13
C LEU A 252 9.50 -12.74 -18.02
N ASP A 253 10.44 -12.75 -18.95
CA ASP A 253 11.60 -11.84 -18.91
C ASP A 253 11.18 -10.39 -19.04
N GLY A 254 10.30 -10.09 -19.99
CA GLY A 254 9.70 -8.77 -20.12
C GLY A 254 8.87 -8.36 -18.91
N ASN A 255 8.20 -9.31 -18.25
CA ASN A 255 7.44 -9.04 -17.02
C ASN A 255 8.36 -8.69 -15.83
N MET A 256 9.51 -9.37 -15.71
CA MET A 256 10.54 -9.03 -14.72
C MET A 256 11.12 -7.64 -14.96
N ASP A 257 11.38 -7.27 -16.23
CA ASP A 257 11.83 -5.92 -16.60
C ASP A 257 10.81 -4.86 -16.23
N LEU A 258 9.53 -5.10 -16.54
CA LEU A 258 8.44 -4.19 -16.24
C LEU A 258 8.28 -3.98 -14.71
N ALA A 259 8.35 -5.05 -13.93
CA ALA A 259 8.23 -4.98 -12.47
C ALA A 259 9.37 -4.18 -11.84
N GLU A 260 10.62 -4.42 -12.30
CA GLU A 260 11.79 -3.69 -11.81
C GLU A 260 11.69 -2.19 -12.15
N ASP A 261 11.38 -1.85 -13.41
CA ASP A 261 11.28 -0.47 -13.87
C ASP A 261 10.15 0.28 -13.16
N PHE A 262 8.97 -0.34 -13.05
CA PHE A 262 7.83 0.21 -12.31
C PHE A 262 8.18 0.55 -10.86
N ILE A 263 8.77 -0.39 -10.14
CA ILE A 263 9.13 -0.21 -8.73
C ILE A 263 10.13 0.93 -8.56
N LYS A 264 11.20 0.92 -9.38
CA LYS A 264 12.22 1.98 -9.34
C LYS A 264 11.62 3.35 -9.61
N SER A 265 10.74 3.44 -10.61
CA SER A 265 10.07 4.68 -11.00
C SER A 265 9.20 5.25 -9.87
N VAL A 266 8.33 4.44 -9.26
CA VAL A 266 7.41 4.94 -8.21
C VAL A 266 8.16 5.29 -6.92
N LEU A 267 9.21 4.56 -6.55
CA LEU A 267 10.04 4.89 -5.39
C LEU A 267 10.85 6.17 -5.61
N THR A 268 11.44 6.34 -6.80
CA THR A 268 12.15 7.56 -7.18
C THR A 268 11.22 8.77 -7.13
N TYR A 269 10.00 8.62 -7.69
CA TYR A 269 9.00 9.68 -7.65
C TYR A 269 8.70 10.14 -6.21
N VAL A 270 8.52 9.22 -5.28
CA VAL A 270 8.22 9.56 -3.88
C VAL A 270 9.44 10.14 -3.16
N LEU A 271 10.64 9.62 -3.41
CA LEU A 271 11.89 10.20 -2.89
C LEU A 271 12.06 11.67 -3.30
N ASP A 272 11.62 12.02 -4.51
CA ASP A 272 11.71 13.40 -5.02
C ASP A 272 10.59 14.31 -4.51
N HIS A 273 9.37 13.80 -4.36
CA HIS A 273 8.18 14.62 -4.10
C HIS A 273 7.67 14.59 -2.66
N CYS A 274 8.22 13.71 -1.79
CA CYS A 274 7.83 13.58 -0.39
C CYS A 274 8.99 13.76 0.59
N LYS A 275 9.98 14.57 0.25
CA LYS A 275 11.25 14.70 1.01
C LYS A 275 11.05 15.00 2.48
N GLU A 276 10.18 15.95 2.81
CA GLU A 276 9.92 16.36 4.20
C GLU A 276 9.19 15.26 5.00
N ASP A 277 8.17 14.66 4.41
CA ASP A 277 7.41 13.58 5.04
C ASP A 277 8.30 12.34 5.26
N LEU A 278 9.10 11.96 4.27
CA LEU A 278 10.02 10.83 4.37
C LEU A 278 11.14 11.10 5.39
N ALA A 279 11.69 12.31 5.45
CA ALA A 279 12.68 12.67 6.44
C ALA A 279 12.13 12.59 7.88
N PHE A 280 10.88 13.01 8.07
CA PHE A 280 10.19 12.86 9.36
C PHE A 280 9.99 11.39 9.73
N LEU A 281 9.51 10.57 8.79
CA LEU A 281 9.28 9.14 9.02
C LEU A 281 10.59 8.40 9.28
N ASP A 282 11.66 8.72 8.56
CA ASP A 282 13.00 8.17 8.77
C ASP A 282 13.55 8.49 10.17
N ALA A 283 13.45 9.75 10.59
CA ALA A 283 13.86 10.18 11.92
C ALA A 283 13.06 9.46 13.03
N ARG A 284 11.74 9.32 12.84
CA ARG A 284 10.85 8.58 13.75
C ARG A 284 11.28 7.11 13.86
N LEU A 285 11.48 6.44 12.73
CA LEU A 285 11.89 5.04 12.69
C LEU A 285 13.26 4.85 13.35
N THR A 286 14.21 5.75 13.07
CA THR A 286 15.54 5.75 13.70
C THR A 286 15.46 5.83 15.22
N GLN A 287 14.52 6.62 15.77
CA GLN A 287 14.29 6.68 17.21
C GLN A 287 13.69 5.37 17.76
N GLU A 288 12.76 4.76 17.03
CA GLU A 288 12.18 3.46 17.42
C GLU A 288 13.23 2.35 17.38
N GLU A 289 14.07 2.30 16.36
CA GLU A 289 15.16 1.32 16.26
C GLU A 289 16.11 1.38 17.47
N LYS A 290 16.39 2.56 18.01
CA LYS A 290 17.24 2.71 19.22
C LYS A 290 16.64 2.04 20.45
N THR A 291 15.32 1.85 20.51
CA THR A 291 14.64 1.18 21.65
C THR A 291 14.71 -0.34 21.56
N LYS A 292 15.02 -0.89 20.37
CA LYS A 292 15.13 -2.35 20.16
C LYS A 292 16.48 -2.89 20.61
N PRO A 293 16.57 -4.17 21.01
CA PRO A 293 17.84 -4.87 21.19
C PRO A 293 18.71 -4.78 19.94
N GLN A 294 20.01 -4.63 20.08
CA GLN A 294 20.95 -4.39 18.97
C GLN A 294 20.84 -5.42 17.82
N LEU A 295 20.62 -6.70 18.15
CA LEU A 295 20.47 -7.78 17.17
C LEU A 295 19.17 -7.73 16.36
N GLN A 296 18.19 -6.93 16.80
CA GLN A 296 16.90 -6.76 16.14
C GLN A 296 16.79 -5.45 15.35
N ARG A 297 17.82 -4.60 15.44
CA ARG A 297 17.84 -3.33 14.71
C ARG A 297 18.04 -3.56 13.22
N SER A 298 17.41 -2.73 12.41
CA SER A 298 17.68 -2.67 10.98
C SER A 298 19.07 -2.12 10.73
N ASP A 299 19.80 -2.73 9.79
CA ASP A 299 21.11 -2.24 9.33
C ASP A 299 21.00 -0.99 8.44
N MET A 300 19.79 -0.66 7.95
CA MET A 300 19.51 0.46 7.06
C MET A 300 18.39 1.34 7.64
N SER A 301 18.52 2.66 7.50
CA SER A 301 17.44 3.61 7.73
C SER A 301 16.32 3.44 6.69
N LEU A 302 15.20 4.14 6.84
CA LEU A 302 14.11 4.12 5.85
C LEU A 302 14.60 4.63 4.50
N LEU A 303 15.25 5.79 4.47
CA LEU A 303 15.73 6.40 3.23
C LEU A 303 16.79 5.53 2.54
N GLU A 304 17.67 4.89 3.30
CA GLU A 304 18.66 3.94 2.76
C GLU A 304 17.98 2.72 2.12
N LYS A 305 16.92 2.17 2.75
CA LYS A 305 16.14 1.06 2.16
C LYS A 305 15.47 1.44 0.86
N LEU A 306 14.86 2.62 0.79
CA LEU A 306 14.20 3.10 -0.42
C LEU A 306 15.20 3.28 -1.56
N LYS A 307 16.34 3.91 -1.28
CA LYS A 307 17.43 4.07 -2.25
C LYS A 307 18.03 2.73 -2.65
N PHE A 308 18.22 1.82 -1.71
CA PHE A 308 18.71 0.47 -2.00
C PHE A 308 17.86 -0.24 -3.06
N VAL A 309 16.55 -0.08 -3.01
CA VAL A 309 15.67 -0.67 -4.03
C VAL A 309 15.63 0.16 -5.31
N ALA A 310 15.56 1.49 -5.22
CA ALA A 310 15.45 2.36 -6.40
C ALA A 310 16.72 2.41 -7.27
N GLU A 311 17.91 2.27 -6.66
CA GLU A 311 19.18 2.50 -7.33
C GLU A 311 19.91 1.22 -7.76
N ASN A 312 19.59 0.05 -7.16
CA ASN A 312 20.26 -1.21 -7.51
C ASN A 312 19.50 -1.96 -8.61
N ASN A 313 20.24 -2.71 -9.43
CA ASN A 313 19.65 -3.69 -10.34
C ASN A 313 19.16 -4.91 -9.54
N PHE A 314 18.01 -5.46 -9.95
CA PHE A 314 17.44 -6.62 -9.29
C PHE A 314 18.12 -7.88 -9.80
N LYS A 315 18.58 -8.71 -8.88
CA LYS A 315 19.21 -10.00 -9.21
C LYS A 315 18.13 -11.02 -9.54
N ARG A 316 18.17 -11.58 -10.75
CA ARG A 316 17.28 -12.69 -11.16
C ARG A 316 17.93 -14.00 -10.75
N VAL A 317 17.16 -14.85 -10.10
CA VAL A 317 17.60 -16.14 -9.54
C VAL A 317 16.46 -17.15 -9.71
N SER A 318 16.75 -18.31 -10.25
CA SER A 318 15.74 -19.37 -10.30
C SER A 318 15.43 -19.88 -8.88
N TYR A 319 14.19 -20.36 -8.68
CA TYR A 319 13.81 -21.00 -7.42
C TYR A 319 14.78 -22.14 -7.06
N THR A 320 15.16 -22.97 -8.05
CA THR A 320 16.10 -24.07 -7.84
C THR A 320 17.45 -23.60 -7.32
N GLU A 321 18.02 -22.53 -7.91
CA GLU A 321 19.27 -21.94 -7.45
C GLU A 321 19.13 -21.34 -6.04
N ALA A 322 18.00 -20.67 -5.76
CA ALA A 322 17.73 -20.12 -4.44
C ALA A 322 17.62 -21.20 -3.36
N ILE A 323 16.96 -22.32 -3.63
CA ILE A 323 16.90 -23.47 -2.72
C ILE A 323 18.30 -24.02 -2.43
N ASP A 324 19.14 -24.15 -3.44
CA ASP A 324 20.52 -24.64 -3.25
C ASP A 324 21.37 -23.68 -2.40
N ILE A 325 21.23 -22.37 -2.63
CA ILE A 325 21.87 -21.33 -1.81
C ILE A 325 21.39 -21.45 -0.35
N LEU A 326 20.09 -21.50 -0.14
CA LEU A 326 19.48 -21.55 1.21
C LEU A 326 19.90 -22.82 1.95
N ARG A 327 19.78 -24.00 1.31
CA ARG A 327 20.14 -25.30 1.87
C ARG A 327 21.61 -25.33 2.30
N ASN A 328 22.49 -24.72 1.51
CA ASN A 328 23.94 -24.67 1.79
C ASN A 328 24.35 -23.52 2.71
N SER A 329 23.45 -22.63 3.06
CA SER A 329 23.74 -21.46 3.90
C SER A 329 24.13 -21.82 5.34
N LYS A 330 24.94 -20.96 5.97
CA LYS A 330 25.31 -21.13 7.39
C LYS A 330 24.07 -21.11 8.33
N PRO A 331 23.06 -20.24 8.14
CA PRO A 331 21.84 -20.28 8.96
C PRO A 331 21.12 -21.62 8.90
N ASN A 332 20.94 -22.18 7.70
CA ASN A 332 20.26 -23.47 7.53
C ASN A 332 21.04 -24.62 8.18
N LYS A 333 22.33 -24.74 7.89
CA LYS A 333 23.20 -25.78 8.47
C LYS A 333 23.31 -25.70 10.00
N LYS A 334 23.18 -24.52 10.57
CA LYS A 334 23.21 -24.28 12.02
C LYS A 334 21.80 -24.28 12.65
N LYS A 335 20.77 -24.67 11.91
CA LYS A 335 19.36 -24.70 12.35
C LYS A 335 18.90 -23.36 12.96
N LYS A 336 19.30 -22.25 12.35
CA LYS A 336 18.90 -20.90 12.77
C LYS A 336 17.64 -20.39 12.09
N PHE A 337 17.28 -20.97 10.93
CA PHE A 337 15.97 -20.74 10.35
C PHE A 337 14.89 -21.43 11.17
N GLN A 338 13.77 -20.76 11.37
CA GLN A 338 12.60 -21.33 12.01
C GLN A 338 12.02 -22.48 11.16
N TYR A 339 12.09 -22.32 9.84
CA TYR A 339 11.67 -23.31 8.83
C TYR A 339 12.86 -23.78 8.00
N PRO A 340 13.59 -24.84 8.39
CA PRO A 340 14.77 -25.31 7.66
C PRO A 340 14.44 -25.78 6.25
N ILE A 341 15.26 -25.40 5.29
CA ILE A 341 15.16 -25.88 3.90
C ILE A 341 15.88 -27.23 3.78
N ASN A 342 15.13 -28.29 3.60
CA ASN A 342 15.65 -29.66 3.50
C ASN A 342 15.62 -30.19 2.07
N GLU A 343 14.59 -29.86 1.29
CA GLU A 343 14.33 -30.43 -0.05
C GLU A 343 13.89 -29.34 -1.04
N TRP A 344 13.88 -29.70 -2.32
CA TRP A 344 13.31 -28.91 -3.39
C TRP A 344 11.77 -29.00 -3.31
N GLY A 345 11.08 -27.91 -3.63
CA GLY A 345 9.61 -27.82 -3.50
C GLY A 345 9.15 -27.19 -2.17
N ALA A 346 10.08 -26.89 -1.25
CA ALA A 346 9.75 -26.21 0.00
C ALA A 346 9.20 -24.79 -0.24
N ASP A 347 8.11 -24.44 0.45
CA ASP A 347 7.59 -23.10 0.44
C ASP A 347 8.52 -22.14 1.18
N LEU A 348 8.91 -21.04 0.50
CA LEU A 348 9.83 -20.06 1.06
C LEU A 348 9.09 -19.13 2.03
N GLN A 349 9.68 -18.97 3.22
CA GLN A 349 9.17 -18.05 4.24
C GLN A 349 9.95 -16.75 4.22
N SER A 350 9.39 -15.67 4.75
CA SER A 350 10.01 -14.34 4.77
C SER A 350 11.45 -14.32 5.32
N GLU A 351 11.84 -15.25 6.19
CA GLU A 351 13.22 -15.36 6.69
C GLU A 351 14.20 -15.79 5.61
N HIS A 352 13.77 -16.67 4.69
CA HIS A 352 14.56 -17.15 3.56
C HIS A 352 14.72 -16.04 2.51
N GLU A 353 13.63 -15.38 2.16
CA GLU A 353 13.58 -14.27 1.20
C GLU A 353 14.48 -13.12 1.66
N ARG A 354 14.37 -12.73 2.94
CA ARG A 354 15.21 -11.69 3.52
C ARG A 354 16.67 -12.09 3.58
N PHE A 355 16.98 -13.35 3.84
CA PHE A 355 18.36 -13.84 3.79
C PHE A 355 18.96 -13.69 2.39
N LEU A 356 18.22 -14.04 1.35
CA LEU A 356 18.67 -13.88 -0.05
C LEU A 356 18.97 -12.41 -0.36
N VAL A 357 18.04 -11.50 -0.05
CA VAL A 357 18.15 -10.06 -0.34
C VAL A 357 19.23 -9.39 0.51
N GLU A 358 19.19 -9.56 1.84
CA GLU A 358 19.97 -8.73 2.78
C GLU A 358 21.38 -9.28 3.04
N LYS A 359 21.55 -10.60 2.99
CA LYS A 359 22.79 -11.25 3.43
C LYS A 359 23.56 -11.91 2.28
N HIS A 360 22.86 -12.52 1.32
CA HIS A 360 23.50 -13.25 0.23
C HIS A 360 23.83 -12.34 -0.96
N PHE A 361 22.79 -11.82 -1.64
CA PHE A 361 22.98 -11.01 -2.85
C PHE A 361 23.22 -9.52 -2.55
N LYS A 362 22.70 -9.01 -1.43
CA LYS A 362 22.79 -7.60 -1.03
C LYS A 362 22.24 -6.63 -2.10
N CYS A 363 21.18 -7.04 -2.75
CA CYS A 363 20.37 -6.26 -3.69
C CYS A 363 18.95 -6.83 -3.72
N PRO A 364 17.95 -6.12 -4.28
CA PRO A 364 16.64 -6.71 -4.51
C PRO A 364 16.76 -7.94 -5.42
N VAL A 365 15.88 -8.92 -5.21
CA VAL A 365 15.96 -10.22 -5.91
C VAL A 365 14.62 -10.49 -6.58
N ILE A 366 14.65 -10.99 -7.81
CA ILE A 366 13.51 -11.61 -8.48
C ILE A 366 13.75 -13.11 -8.51
N LEU A 367 12.93 -13.87 -7.78
CA LEU A 367 12.91 -15.32 -7.88
C LEU A 367 11.95 -15.74 -8.97
N PHE A 368 12.33 -16.71 -9.78
CA PHE A 368 11.49 -17.18 -10.89
C PHE A 368 11.55 -18.71 -11.06
N ASP A 369 10.65 -19.27 -11.88
CA ASP A 369 10.50 -20.70 -12.16
C ASP A 369 10.26 -21.52 -10.90
N TYR A 370 9.12 -21.26 -10.26
CA TYR A 370 8.68 -21.94 -9.04
C TYR A 370 8.11 -23.33 -9.32
N PRO A 371 8.10 -24.24 -8.32
CA PRO A 371 7.40 -25.52 -8.42
C PRO A 371 5.92 -25.33 -8.80
N ALA A 372 5.43 -26.16 -9.74
CA ALA A 372 4.05 -26.04 -10.24
C ALA A 372 3.00 -26.33 -9.15
N ASP A 373 3.32 -27.21 -8.20
CA ASP A 373 2.39 -27.68 -7.17
C ASP A 373 2.02 -26.63 -6.12
N ILE A 374 2.81 -25.54 -6.02
CA ILE A 374 2.60 -24.46 -5.03
C ILE A 374 2.14 -23.14 -5.67
N LYS A 375 1.83 -23.14 -6.96
CA LYS A 375 1.44 -21.93 -7.70
C LYS A 375 0.10 -22.13 -8.42
N ALA A 376 -0.57 -21.01 -8.76
CA ALA A 376 -1.92 -20.98 -9.31
C ALA A 376 -2.04 -21.64 -10.71
N PHE A 377 -3.26 -22.05 -11.04
CA PHE A 377 -3.58 -22.80 -12.26
C PHE A 377 -3.24 -22.05 -13.55
N TYR A 378 -3.36 -20.74 -13.57
CA TYR A 378 -3.19 -19.90 -14.75
C TYR A 378 -1.72 -19.59 -15.12
N MET A 379 -0.76 -20.00 -14.31
CA MET A 379 0.65 -19.76 -14.59
C MET A 379 1.19 -20.76 -15.61
N ARG A 380 2.00 -20.30 -16.57
CA ARG A 380 2.52 -21.10 -17.66
C ARG A 380 3.43 -22.22 -17.16
N LEU A 381 3.10 -23.47 -17.50
CA LEU A 381 3.92 -24.64 -17.18
C LEU A 381 5.17 -24.66 -18.08
N ASN A 382 6.35 -24.79 -17.51
CA ASN A 382 7.60 -24.96 -18.23
C ASN A 382 7.67 -26.32 -18.95
N GLU A 383 8.60 -26.46 -19.89
CA GLU A 383 8.78 -27.68 -20.67
C GLU A 383 9.27 -28.88 -19.82
N ASP A 384 9.80 -28.61 -18.62
CA ASP A 384 10.20 -29.64 -17.66
C ASP A 384 9.01 -30.34 -16.99
N GLY A 385 7.81 -29.79 -17.14
CA GLY A 385 6.57 -30.28 -16.54
C GLY A 385 6.55 -30.19 -15.00
N LYS A 386 7.50 -29.52 -14.37
CA LYS A 386 7.66 -29.44 -12.90
C LYS A 386 7.62 -28.02 -12.36
N THR A 387 8.01 -27.04 -13.17
CA THR A 387 8.05 -25.64 -12.78
C THR A 387 7.09 -24.82 -13.61
N VAL A 388 6.71 -23.65 -13.09
CA VAL A 388 5.89 -22.66 -13.80
C VAL A 388 6.64 -21.32 -13.91
N ARG A 389 6.36 -20.58 -14.97
CA ARG A 389 6.91 -19.22 -15.21
C ARG A 389 6.31 -18.19 -14.27
N ALA A 390 6.46 -18.44 -12.97
CA ALA A 390 6.13 -17.50 -11.91
C ALA A 390 7.33 -16.64 -11.57
N MET A 391 7.09 -15.45 -11.00
CA MET A 391 8.12 -14.61 -10.42
C MET A 391 7.63 -13.96 -9.13
N ASP A 392 8.51 -13.82 -8.14
CA ASP A 392 8.28 -13.03 -6.93
C ASP A 392 9.42 -12.03 -6.75
N VAL A 393 9.09 -10.75 -6.54
CA VAL A 393 10.08 -9.70 -6.30
C VAL A 393 10.25 -9.50 -4.81
N LEU A 394 11.49 -9.66 -4.34
CA LEU A 394 11.83 -9.66 -2.92
C LEU A 394 12.55 -8.38 -2.51
N PHE A 395 12.08 -7.79 -1.40
CA PHE A 395 12.61 -6.55 -0.82
C PHE A 395 13.25 -6.77 0.56
N PRO A 396 14.17 -5.88 0.99
CA PRO A 396 14.74 -5.93 2.33
C PRO A 396 13.67 -5.62 3.38
N GLY A 397 13.67 -6.36 4.49
CA GLY A 397 12.78 -6.15 5.64
C GLY A 397 11.38 -6.71 5.48
N ILE A 398 10.88 -6.87 4.24
CA ILE A 398 9.49 -7.28 4.00
C ILE A 398 9.37 -8.65 3.31
N GLY A 399 10.36 -9.05 2.49
CA GLY A 399 10.30 -10.25 1.66
C GLY A 399 9.54 -9.99 0.36
N GLU A 400 8.64 -10.88 -0.03
CA GLU A 400 7.83 -10.74 -1.24
C GLU A 400 7.02 -9.45 -1.26
N MET A 401 7.22 -8.65 -2.32
CA MET A 401 6.52 -7.41 -2.62
C MET A 401 5.58 -7.55 -3.80
N VAL A 402 5.99 -8.27 -4.83
CA VAL A 402 5.27 -8.48 -6.09
C VAL A 402 5.24 -9.96 -6.39
N GLY A 403 4.08 -10.49 -6.73
CA GLY A 403 3.92 -11.81 -7.32
C GLY A 403 3.43 -11.68 -8.77
N GLY A 404 4.01 -12.41 -9.70
CA GLY A 404 3.64 -12.35 -11.10
C GLY A 404 3.90 -13.65 -11.85
N ALA A 405 3.46 -13.70 -13.11
CA ALA A 405 3.71 -14.84 -13.97
C ALA A 405 3.50 -14.52 -15.46
N GLN A 406 4.13 -15.28 -16.30
CA GLN A 406 3.62 -15.52 -17.65
C GLN A 406 2.38 -16.41 -17.54
N ARG A 407 1.31 -16.06 -18.25
CA ARG A 407 0.03 -16.76 -18.20
C ARG A 407 0.04 -17.98 -19.13
N GLU A 408 -0.72 -19.01 -18.78
CA GLU A 408 -0.84 -20.21 -19.63
C GLU A 408 -1.70 -19.89 -20.86
N GLU A 409 -1.09 -19.83 -22.01
CA GLU A 409 -1.73 -19.52 -23.29
C GLU A 409 -2.24 -20.80 -24.00
N ARG A 410 -1.78 -21.99 -23.59
CA ARG A 410 -2.14 -23.25 -24.20
C ARG A 410 -3.43 -23.78 -23.60
N TYR A 411 -4.49 -23.86 -24.41
CA TYR A 411 -5.84 -24.25 -23.98
C TYR A 411 -5.86 -25.59 -23.23
N ASP A 412 -5.30 -26.63 -23.85
CA ASP A 412 -5.35 -28.00 -23.29
C ASP A 412 -4.59 -28.11 -21.97
N VAL A 413 -3.46 -27.41 -21.84
CA VAL A 413 -2.67 -27.38 -20.61
C VAL A 413 -3.43 -26.66 -19.50
N LEU A 414 -4.05 -25.51 -19.81
CA LEU A 414 -4.86 -24.76 -18.85
C LEU A 414 -6.03 -25.58 -18.32
N VAL A 415 -6.77 -26.24 -19.22
CA VAL A 415 -7.88 -27.13 -18.84
C VAL A 415 -7.39 -28.29 -17.97
N ALA A 416 -6.26 -28.90 -18.29
CA ALA A 416 -5.70 -29.99 -17.48
C ALA A 416 -5.33 -29.50 -16.06
N LYS A 417 -4.76 -28.32 -15.94
CA LYS A 417 -4.44 -27.71 -14.63
C LYS A 417 -5.69 -27.35 -13.83
N MET A 418 -6.72 -26.77 -14.47
CA MET A 418 -8.00 -26.50 -13.81
C MET A 418 -8.63 -27.79 -13.24
N LYS A 419 -8.64 -28.88 -14.03
CA LYS A 419 -9.13 -30.19 -13.56
C LYS A 419 -8.34 -30.74 -12.37
N ALA A 420 -7.02 -30.65 -12.43
CA ALA A 420 -6.15 -31.08 -11.33
C ALA A 420 -6.39 -30.31 -10.02
N MET A 421 -6.82 -29.05 -10.11
CA MET A 421 -7.16 -28.21 -8.97
C MET A 421 -8.66 -28.16 -8.62
N ASN A 422 -9.48 -29.03 -9.26
CA ASN A 422 -10.93 -29.07 -9.07
C ASN A 422 -11.67 -27.77 -9.38
N ILE A 423 -11.19 -26.99 -10.34
CA ILE A 423 -11.84 -25.77 -10.83
C ILE A 423 -12.78 -26.15 -11.97
N ASP A 424 -14.07 -25.77 -11.87
CA ASP A 424 -15.06 -26.06 -12.91
C ASP A 424 -14.83 -25.16 -14.14
N GLU A 425 -14.64 -25.78 -15.30
CA GLU A 425 -14.48 -25.08 -16.58
C GLU A 425 -15.69 -24.19 -16.90
N LYS A 426 -16.89 -24.53 -16.42
CA LYS A 426 -18.12 -23.75 -16.66
C LYS A 426 -18.12 -22.41 -15.94
N GLU A 427 -17.41 -22.27 -14.83
CA GLU A 427 -17.30 -21.01 -14.11
C GLU A 427 -16.37 -20.04 -14.82
N LEU A 428 -15.35 -20.55 -15.51
CA LEU A 428 -14.33 -19.79 -16.23
C LEU A 428 -14.38 -19.96 -17.75
N TRP A 429 -15.57 -20.32 -18.32
CA TRP A 429 -15.72 -20.54 -19.76
C TRP A 429 -15.24 -19.36 -20.60
N TRP A 430 -15.52 -18.14 -20.16
CA TRP A 430 -15.12 -16.90 -20.82
C TRP A 430 -13.60 -16.69 -20.78
N TYR A 431 -12.94 -17.12 -19.72
CA TYR A 431 -11.48 -17.08 -19.58
C TYR A 431 -10.81 -18.10 -20.50
N LEU A 432 -11.41 -19.29 -20.65
CA LEU A 432 -10.96 -20.30 -21.59
C LEU A 432 -11.13 -19.84 -23.06
N ASP A 433 -12.13 -19.04 -23.37
CA ASP A 433 -12.33 -18.49 -24.71
C ASP A 433 -11.19 -17.57 -25.15
N LEU A 434 -10.49 -16.91 -24.24
CA LEU A 434 -9.27 -16.14 -24.55
C LEU A 434 -8.14 -17.01 -25.12
N ARG A 435 -8.17 -18.32 -24.86
CA ARG A 435 -7.20 -19.29 -25.38
C ARG A 435 -7.65 -19.90 -26.72
N LYS A 436 -8.93 -19.80 -27.04
CA LYS A 436 -9.48 -20.27 -28.32
C LYS A 436 -9.47 -19.23 -29.41
N PHE A 437 -9.65 -17.94 -29.04
CA PHE A 437 -9.88 -16.86 -29.97
C PHE A 437 -8.72 -15.86 -29.99
N GLY A 438 -7.65 -16.20 -30.72
CA GLY A 438 -6.51 -15.31 -30.92
C GLY A 438 -5.61 -15.19 -29.69
N THR A 439 -5.33 -16.32 -29.04
CA THR A 439 -4.41 -16.35 -27.90
C THR A 439 -3.03 -15.80 -28.24
N ALA A 440 -2.38 -15.24 -27.26
CA ALA A 440 -1.00 -14.75 -27.34
C ALA A 440 -0.26 -15.03 -26.03
N VAL A 441 1.07 -15.11 -26.09
CA VAL A 441 1.92 -15.03 -24.89
C VAL A 441 1.62 -13.71 -24.20
N HIS A 442 1.34 -13.76 -22.90
CA HIS A 442 1.07 -12.58 -22.09
C HIS A 442 1.49 -12.80 -20.64
N SER A 443 1.75 -11.73 -19.95
CA SER A 443 2.28 -11.72 -18.60
C SER A 443 1.74 -10.57 -17.80
N GLY A 444 1.74 -10.74 -16.48
CA GLY A 444 1.37 -9.68 -15.57
C GLY A 444 1.83 -9.98 -14.15
N PHE A 445 1.60 -9.02 -13.26
CA PHE A 445 1.93 -9.17 -11.86
C PHE A 445 0.92 -8.45 -10.97
N GLY A 446 0.87 -8.86 -9.69
CA GLY A 446 0.11 -8.20 -8.65
C GLY A 446 1.01 -7.58 -7.59
N LEU A 447 0.72 -6.34 -7.18
CA LEU A 447 1.37 -5.65 -6.10
C LEU A 447 0.32 -5.06 -5.16
N GLY A 448 0.33 -5.50 -3.89
CA GLY A 448 -0.52 -4.91 -2.85
C GLY A 448 -0.09 -3.48 -2.53
N PHE A 449 -0.96 -2.52 -2.81
CA PHE A 449 -0.62 -1.10 -2.64
C PHE A 449 -0.32 -0.74 -1.18
N GLU A 450 -1.06 -1.28 -0.21
CA GLU A 450 -0.78 -1.07 1.21
C GLU A 450 0.58 -1.61 1.62
N ARG A 451 1.03 -2.74 1.03
CA ARG A 451 2.36 -3.29 1.26
C ARG A 451 3.46 -2.35 0.74
N LEU A 452 3.24 -1.74 -0.43
CA LEU A 452 4.13 -0.72 -0.98
C LEU A 452 4.17 0.54 -0.11
N VAL A 453 3.01 1.02 0.37
CA VAL A 453 2.95 2.17 1.30
C VAL A 453 3.63 1.84 2.62
N GLN A 454 3.43 0.64 3.16
CA GLN A 454 4.08 0.16 4.38
C GLN A 454 5.61 0.16 4.24
N PHE A 455 6.12 -0.36 3.15
CA PHE A 455 7.55 -0.35 2.84
C PHE A 455 8.08 1.09 2.73
N THR A 456 7.39 1.94 1.98
CA THR A 456 7.82 3.32 1.69
C THR A 456 7.79 4.22 2.92
N THR A 457 6.90 3.96 3.87
CA THR A 457 6.73 4.78 5.08
C THR A 457 7.40 4.20 6.33
N GLY A 458 7.88 2.97 6.24
CA GLY A 458 8.49 2.26 7.37
C GLY A 458 7.50 1.92 8.50
N MET A 459 6.19 1.90 8.22
CA MET A 459 5.19 1.56 9.22
C MET A 459 5.22 0.07 9.54
N GLY A 460 5.23 -0.27 10.82
CA GLY A 460 5.34 -1.65 11.30
C GLY A 460 4.08 -2.50 11.12
N ASN A 461 2.92 -1.88 10.85
CA ASN A 461 1.64 -2.57 10.70
C ASN A 461 0.86 -2.00 9.52
N ILE A 462 0.37 -2.88 8.65
CA ILE A 462 -0.38 -2.51 7.44
C ILE A 462 -1.69 -1.75 7.75
N ARG A 463 -2.27 -1.94 8.94
CA ARG A 463 -3.45 -1.18 9.42
C ARG A 463 -3.19 0.33 9.56
N ASP A 464 -1.93 0.72 9.58
CA ASP A 464 -1.51 2.11 9.80
C ASP A 464 -1.23 2.86 8.48
N VAL A 465 -1.40 2.20 7.33
CA VAL A 465 -1.14 2.79 6.00
C VAL A 465 -2.40 2.94 5.13
N ILE A 466 -3.54 2.55 5.65
CA ILE A 466 -4.86 2.75 5.05
C ILE A 466 -5.72 3.61 5.99
N PRO A 467 -6.60 4.51 5.49
CA PRO A 467 -7.39 5.41 6.32
C PRO A 467 -8.22 4.69 7.40
N PHE A 468 -9.02 3.71 7.00
CA PHE A 468 -9.90 2.93 7.87
C PHE A 468 -9.69 1.44 7.59
N PRO A 469 -8.86 0.75 8.38
CA PRO A 469 -8.52 -0.65 8.13
C PRO A 469 -9.72 -1.57 8.35
N ARG A 470 -9.86 -2.59 7.48
CA ARG A 470 -10.80 -3.69 7.64
C ARG A 470 -10.02 -4.94 8.00
N THR A 471 -10.35 -5.55 9.14
CA THR A 471 -9.69 -6.76 9.66
C THR A 471 -10.72 -7.63 10.37
N PRO A 472 -10.41 -8.90 10.69
CA PRO A 472 -11.31 -9.69 11.52
C PRO A 472 -11.75 -8.92 12.76
N GLN A 473 -13.06 -8.93 13.03
CA GLN A 473 -13.73 -8.24 14.15
C GLN A 473 -13.56 -6.70 14.19
N ASN A 474 -13.19 -6.07 13.07
CA ASN A 474 -13.08 -4.62 12.99
C ASN A 474 -13.56 -4.10 11.64
N ALA A 475 -14.69 -3.39 11.68
CA ALA A 475 -15.28 -2.63 10.58
C ALA A 475 -15.84 -1.29 11.07
N ASP A 476 -15.32 -0.76 12.18
CA ASP A 476 -15.69 0.54 12.72
C ASP A 476 -15.33 1.66 11.75
N PHE A 477 -16.15 2.67 11.70
CA PHE A 477 -16.12 3.82 10.79
C PHE A 477 -16.68 3.50 9.38
#